data_a296da00481ecfbc0a9129125ea0cd30
#
_entry.id   a296da00481ecfbc0a9129125ea0cd30
#
_cell.length_a   1.000
_cell.length_b   1.000
_cell.length_c   1.000
_cell.angle_alpha   90.00
_cell.angle_beta   90.00
_cell.angle_gamma   90.00
#
_symmetry.space_group_name_H-M   'P 1'
#
loop_
_entity.id
_entity.type
_entity.pdbx_description
1 polymer ?
#
loop_
_entity_poly.entity_id
_entity_poly.type
_entity_poly.pdbx_seq_one_letter_code
_entity_poly.pdbx_strand_id
1 'polypeptide(L)'
;SALLEAMEEEKVTVDGITHNLPVPFTVIATENPIGSSGTQMLPESQLDRFMICLSMGYPEHRDAVDILKNNGAKSLSGIQAVITSEDWKKLQKMAEESYVSEEMYDYIVRLTENTRNHPMLRLGASPRASLALLRMAKAMAVMKGRDYVTPEDVMDIYQEVLAHRIKLNMQAKAQGL
;
A
#
# COMPACT_ATOMS: atom_id res chain seq x y z
N SER A 1 -15.43 0.76 12.04
CA SER A 1 -14.65 0.04 13.05
C SER A 1 -13.47 0.91 13.50
N ALA A 2 -13.03 0.76 14.75
CA ALA A 2 -11.93 1.53 15.34
C ALA A 2 -10.64 1.51 14.49
N LEU A 3 -10.36 0.40 13.78
CA LEU A 3 -9.22 0.31 12.88
C LEU A 3 -9.30 1.30 11.71
N LEU A 4 -10.48 1.51 11.13
CA LEU A 4 -10.66 2.46 10.03
C LEU A 4 -10.50 3.92 10.49
N GLU A 5 -10.97 4.22 11.70
CA GLU A 5 -10.74 5.51 12.36
C GLU A 5 -9.24 5.75 12.56
N ALA A 6 -8.55 4.75 13.12
CA ALA A 6 -7.10 4.79 13.34
C ALA A 6 -6.30 5.04 12.04
N MET A 7 -6.71 4.45 10.93
CA MET A 7 -6.04 4.60 9.62
C MET A 7 -6.26 5.98 8.99
N GLU A 8 -7.38 6.65 9.27
CA GLU A 8 -7.72 7.93 8.63
C GLU A 8 -7.41 9.14 9.51
N GLU A 9 -7.66 9.01 10.81
CA GLU A 9 -7.60 10.14 11.74
C GLU A 9 -6.40 10.08 12.68
N GLU A 10 -5.60 9.00 12.62
CA GLU A 10 -4.49 8.75 13.56
C GLU A 10 -4.94 8.82 15.04
N LYS A 11 -6.20 8.45 15.26
CA LYS A 11 -6.88 8.46 16.56
C LYS A 11 -7.69 7.19 16.72
N VAL A 12 -8.01 6.87 17.96
CA VAL A 12 -8.96 5.81 18.29
C VAL A 12 -9.85 6.26 19.45
N THR A 13 -11.15 6.06 19.32
CA THR A 13 -12.12 6.40 20.38
C THR A 13 -12.55 5.12 21.08
N VAL A 14 -12.27 5.03 22.39
CA VAL A 14 -12.65 3.91 23.26
C VAL A 14 -13.45 4.46 24.42
N ASP A 15 -14.65 3.92 24.66
CA ASP A 15 -15.56 4.32 25.75
C ASP A 15 -15.83 5.85 25.80
N GLY A 16 -15.92 6.48 24.62
CA GLY A 16 -16.18 7.92 24.48
C GLY A 16 -14.94 8.81 24.70
N ILE A 17 -13.78 8.23 24.93
CA ILE A 17 -12.51 8.96 25.08
C ILE A 17 -11.68 8.77 23.83
N THR A 18 -11.26 9.88 23.19
CA THR A 18 -10.41 9.86 22.01
C THR A 18 -8.93 9.89 22.41
N HIS A 19 -8.18 8.90 21.94
CA HIS A 19 -6.74 8.76 22.14
C HIS A 19 -6.01 9.03 20.83
N ASN A 20 -5.01 9.91 20.83
CA ASN A 20 -4.11 10.08 19.70
C ASN A 20 -3.16 8.88 19.61
N LEU A 21 -2.93 8.41 18.39
CA LEU A 21 -1.98 7.33 18.15
C LEU A 21 -0.54 7.87 18.14
N PRO A 22 0.45 7.07 18.52
CA PRO A 22 1.86 7.47 18.47
C PRO A 22 2.30 7.68 17.02
N VAL A 23 3.16 8.66 16.78
CA VAL A 23 3.77 8.90 15.46
C VAL A 23 5.20 8.36 15.47
N PRO A 24 5.60 7.55 14.48
CA PRO A 24 4.83 7.06 13.33
C PRO A 24 3.88 5.91 13.69
N PHE A 25 2.71 5.87 13.04
CA PHE A 25 1.75 4.79 13.14
C PHE A 25 1.54 4.14 11.76
N THR A 26 1.62 2.82 11.70
CA THR A 26 1.45 2.08 10.44
C THR A 26 0.59 0.85 10.68
N VAL A 27 -0.40 0.63 9.84
CA VAL A 27 -1.23 -0.57 9.83
C VAL A 27 -0.74 -1.54 8.76
N ILE A 28 -0.38 -2.74 9.18
CA ILE A 28 -0.04 -3.85 8.30
C ILE A 28 -1.10 -4.92 8.50
N ALA A 29 -1.81 -5.29 7.43
CA ALA A 29 -2.79 -6.36 7.44
C ALA A 29 -2.38 -7.46 6.48
N THR A 30 -2.75 -8.69 6.80
CA THR A 30 -2.57 -9.85 5.93
C THR A 30 -3.93 -10.42 5.57
N GLU A 31 -4.08 -10.82 4.31
CA GLU A 31 -5.28 -11.46 3.79
C GLU A 31 -4.87 -12.76 3.06
N ASN A 32 -5.62 -13.84 3.30
CA ASN A 32 -5.40 -15.07 2.55
C ASN A 32 -6.47 -15.15 1.45
N PRO A 33 -6.09 -14.98 0.16
CA PRO A 33 -7.04 -14.99 -0.95
C PRO A 33 -7.59 -16.39 -1.27
N ILE A 34 -6.93 -17.45 -0.78
CA ILE A 34 -7.34 -18.84 -1.04
C ILE A 34 -8.29 -19.27 0.08
N GLY A 35 -9.58 -19.10 -0.20
CA GLY A 35 -10.75 -19.66 0.44
C GLY A 35 -10.59 -20.42 1.75
N SER A 36 -10.43 -19.73 2.86
CA SER A 36 -10.87 -20.28 4.13
C SER A 36 -12.37 -20.04 4.24
N SER A 37 -13.17 -21.12 4.24
CA SER A 37 -14.59 -21.07 4.55
C SER A 37 -14.78 -20.48 5.96
N GLY A 38 -14.97 -19.16 6.03
CA GLY A 38 -15.15 -18.44 7.30
C GLY A 38 -14.48 -17.06 7.38
N THR A 39 -13.56 -16.70 6.48
CA THR A 39 -12.99 -15.34 6.42
C THR A 39 -13.68 -14.54 5.33
N GLN A 40 -14.36 -13.47 5.73
CA GLN A 40 -14.94 -12.52 4.79
C GLN A 40 -13.80 -11.61 4.28
N MET A 41 -13.65 -11.56 2.94
CA MET A 41 -12.74 -10.61 2.29
C MET A 41 -13.10 -9.18 2.71
N LEU A 42 -12.10 -8.33 2.84
CA LEU A 42 -12.33 -6.91 3.11
C LEU A 42 -13.15 -6.28 1.97
N PRO A 43 -14.19 -5.49 2.28
CA PRO A 43 -14.92 -4.74 1.28
C PRO A 43 -14.00 -3.82 0.46
N GLU A 44 -14.33 -3.61 -0.82
CA GLU A 44 -13.54 -2.74 -1.73
C GLU A 44 -13.29 -1.35 -1.13
N SER A 45 -14.28 -0.79 -0.42
CA SER A 45 -14.16 0.52 0.25
C SER A 45 -13.18 0.53 1.44
N GLN A 46 -12.91 -0.62 2.04
CA GLN A 46 -11.91 -0.76 3.10
C GLN A 46 -10.52 -1.03 2.53
N LEU A 47 -10.43 -1.84 1.46
CA LEU A 47 -9.18 -2.06 0.74
C LEU A 47 -8.60 -0.76 0.16
N ASP A 48 -9.45 0.14 -0.34
CA ASP A 48 -9.03 1.45 -0.89
C ASP A 48 -8.31 2.35 0.14
N ARG A 49 -8.44 2.05 1.45
CA ARG A 49 -7.77 2.79 2.52
C ARG A 49 -6.31 2.38 2.73
N PHE A 50 -5.94 1.16 2.34
CA PHE A 50 -4.55 0.71 2.39
C PHE A 50 -3.74 1.39 1.29
N MET A 51 -2.55 1.89 1.63
CA MET A 51 -1.72 2.63 0.69
C MET A 51 -1.22 1.76 -0.45
N ILE A 52 -0.73 0.56 -0.13
CA ILE A 52 -0.23 -0.45 -1.07
C ILE A 52 -0.77 -1.83 -0.73
N CYS A 53 -0.76 -2.71 -1.71
CA CYS A 53 -1.01 -4.13 -1.55
C CYS A 53 0.10 -4.93 -2.23
N LEU A 54 0.74 -5.81 -1.46
CA LEU A 54 1.84 -6.64 -1.92
C LEU A 54 1.42 -8.11 -1.93
N SER A 55 1.92 -8.86 -2.91
CA SER A 55 1.82 -10.31 -2.91
C SER A 55 3.12 -10.92 -2.41
N MET A 56 3.01 -11.79 -1.40
CA MET A 56 4.18 -12.51 -0.87
C MET A 56 4.61 -13.68 -1.77
N GLY A 57 3.71 -14.20 -2.61
CA GLY A 57 3.97 -15.40 -3.39
C GLY A 57 4.24 -16.64 -2.52
N TYR A 58 4.83 -17.66 -3.15
CA TYR A 58 5.32 -18.86 -2.46
C TYR A 58 6.83 -18.76 -2.24
N PRO A 59 7.38 -19.39 -1.16
CA PRO A 59 8.81 -19.43 -0.94
C PRO A 59 9.51 -20.20 -2.08
N GLU A 60 10.74 -19.80 -2.38
CA GLU A 60 11.59 -20.59 -3.29
C GLU A 60 11.90 -21.97 -2.68
N HIS A 61 12.35 -22.91 -3.51
CA HIS A 61 12.59 -24.29 -3.08
C HIS A 61 13.51 -24.38 -1.85
N ARG A 62 14.59 -23.60 -1.81
CA ARG A 62 15.53 -23.56 -0.68
C ARG A 62 14.87 -23.07 0.60
N ASP A 63 14.13 -21.97 0.51
CA ASP A 63 13.42 -21.38 1.64
C ASP A 63 12.33 -22.32 2.15
N ALA A 64 11.61 -23.00 1.25
CA ALA A 64 10.62 -24.02 1.62
C ALA A 64 11.26 -25.18 2.40
N VAL A 65 12.42 -25.67 1.97
CA VAL A 65 13.19 -26.69 2.70
C VAL A 65 13.62 -26.17 4.09
N ASP A 66 14.06 -24.93 4.19
CA ASP A 66 14.48 -24.34 5.47
C ASP A 66 13.29 -24.11 6.41
N ILE A 67 12.12 -23.77 5.91
CA ILE A 67 10.88 -23.71 6.69
C ILE A 67 10.57 -25.08 7.30
N LEU A 68 10.67 -26.15 6.52
CA LEU A 68 10.44 -27.51 7.01
C LEU A 68 11.46 -27.94 8.07
N LYS A 69 12.75 -27.68 7.85
CA LYS A 69 13.81 -28.00 8.80
C LYS A 69 13.66 -27.29 10.14
N ASN A 70 13.23 -26.03 10.10
CA ASN A 70 13.09 -25.19 11.29
C ASN A 70 11.68 -25.24 11.92
N ASN A 71 10.80 -26.12 11.46
CA ASN A 71 9.40 -26.24 11.92
C ASN A 71 8.63 -24.91 11.88
N GLY A 72 8.98 -24.02 10.93
CA GLY A 72 8.42 -22.67 10.84
C GLY A 72 8.89 -21.68 11.93
N ALA A 73 9.64 -22.13 12.91
CA ALA A 73 10.08 -21.33 14.06
C ALA A 73 11.45 -20.70 13.82
N LYS A 74 11.54 -19.67 12.95
CA LYS A 74 12.67 -18.74 13.05
C LYS A 74 12.44 -17.85 14.27
N SER A 75 13.34 -17.91 15.24
CA SER A 75 13.34 -16.98 16.37
C SER A 75 13.52 -15.56 15.87
N LEU A 76 12.60 -14.66 16.21
CA LEU A 76 12.72 -13.23 15.96
C LEU A 76 13.74 -12.55 16.90
N SER A 77 14.31 -13.30 17.86
CA SER A 77 15.20 -12.78 18.90
C SER A 77 16.54 -12.19 18.41
N GLY A 78 16.88 -12.40 17.12
CA GLY A 78 18.08 -11.82 16.50
C GLY A 78 17.84 -10.58 15.66
N ILE A 79 16.60 -10.11 15.54
CA ILE A 79 16.27 -8.92 14.73
C ILE A 79 16.62 -7.67 15.52
N GLN A 80 17.47 -6.83 14.93
CA GLN A 80 17.84 -5.54 15.50
C GLN A 80 17.18 -4.42 14.69
N ALA A 81 16.88 -3.29 15.36
CA ALA A 81 16.40 -2.09 14.69
C ALA A 81 17.48 -1.55 13.73
N VAL A 82 17.09 -1.29 12.48
CA VAL A 82 17.99 -0.75 11.45
C VAL A 82 18.02 0.77 11.49
N ILE A 83 16.89 1.39 11.85
CA ILE A 83 16.74 2.85 11.99
C ILE A 83 15.98 3.16 13.27
N THR A 84 16.14 4.37 13.77
CA THR A 84 15.38 4.87 14.91
C THR A 84 14.02 5.44 14.48
N SER A 85 13.09 5.62 15.43
CA SER A 85 11.83 6.32 15.17
C SER A 85 12.06 7.78 14.70
N GLU A 86 13.11 8.42 15.19
CA GLU A 86 13.47 9.77 14.78
C GLU A 86 13.97 9.81 13.33
N ASP A 87 14.77 8.82 12.91
CA ASP A 87 15.21 8.72 11.52
C ASP A 87 14.04 8.43 10.59
N TRP A 88 13.09 7.59 11.03
CA TRP A 88 11.85 7.35 10.30
C TRP A 88 11.05 8.63 10.07
N LYS A 89 10.85 9.44 11.11
CA LYS A 89 10.18 10.74 10.99
C LYS A 89 10.90 11.70 10.04
N LYS A 90 12.23 11.73 10.07
CA LYS A 90 13.03 12.52 9.12
C LYS A 90 12.79 12.09 7.68
N LEU A 91 12.79 10.78 7.41
CA LEU A 91 12.51 10.25 6.07
C LEU A 91 11.09 10.59 5.60
N GLN A 92 10.09 10.47 6.48
CA GLN A 92 8.72 10.89 6.16
C GLN A 92 8.66 12.38 5.78
N LYS A 93 9.29 13.24 6.58
CA LYS A 93 9.36 14.67 6.29
C LYS A 93 10.06 14.97 4.97
N MET A 94 11.19 14.33 4.68
CA MET A 94 11.86 14.46 3.39
C MET A 94 10.95 14.08 2.23
N ALA A 95 10.20 12.99 2.36
CA ALA A 95 9.24 12.59 1.35
C ALA A 95 8.09 13.62 1.19
N GLU A 96 7.56 14.16 2.27
CA GLU A 96 6.53 15.21 2.22
C GLU A 96 7.02 16.48 1.52
N GLU A 97 8.27 16.87 1.75
CA GLU A 97 8.91 18.08 1.19
C GLU A 97 9.43 17.88 -0.24
N SER A 98 9.46 16.64 -0.78
CA SER A 98 9.91 16.38 -2.14
C SER A 98 9.12 17.17 -3.17
N TYR A 99 9.83 17.82 -4.08
CA TYR A 99 9.26 18.64 -5.13
C TYR A 99 8.47 17.81 -6.15
N VAL A 100 7.34 18.34 -6.57
CA VAL A 100 6.48 17.74 -7.61
C VAL A 100 6.08 18.86 -8.58
N SER A 101 6.37 18.71 -9.88
CA SER A 101 5.98 19.69 -10.87
C SER A 101 4.48 19.60 -11.19
N GLU A 102 3.91 20.66 -11.77
CA GLU A 102 2.51 20.68 -12.22
C GLU A 102 2.23 19.57 -13.26
N GLU A 103 3.20 19.29 -14.13
CA GLU A 103 3.08 18.23 -15.14
C GLU A 103 3.02 16.83 -14.48
N MET A 104 3.68 16.65 -13.33
CA MET A 104 3.62 15.40 -12.58
C MET A 104 2.29 15.22 -11.87
N TYR A 105 1.71 16.29 -11.33
CA TYR A 105 0.34 16.25 -10.81
C TYR A 105 -0.66 15.87 -11.90
N ASP A 106 -0.58 16.52 -13.06
CA ASP A 106 -1.42 16.24 -14.23
C ASP A 106 -1.23 14.79 -14.72
N TYR A 107 0.01 14.32 -14.77
CA TYR A 107 0.33 12.92 -15.14
C TYR A 107 -0.37 11.92 -14.23
N ILE A 108 -0.26 12.07 -12.90
CA ILE A 108 -0.91 11.18 -11.91
C ILE A 108 -2.43 11.21 -12.05
N VAL A 109 -3.01 12.40 -12.25
CA VAL A 109 -4.46 12.55 -12.44
C VAL A 109 -4.91 11.85 -13.71
N ARG A 110 -4.27 12.10 -14.86
CA ARG A 110 -4.58 11.40 -16.11
C ARG A 110 -4.44 9.88 -16.01
N LEU A 111 -3.41 9.40 -15.33
CA LEU A 111 -3.21 7.96 -15.12
C LEU A 111 -4.40 7.34 -14.38
N THR A 112 -4.86 7.96 -13.30
CA THR A 112 -5.99 7.46 -12.51
C THR A 112 -7.34 7.64 -13.22
N GLU A 113 -7.54 8.73 -13.94
CA GLU A 113 -8.75 8.97 -14.75
C GLU A 113 -8.89 7.95 -15.88
N ASN A 114 -7.81 7.59 -16.55
CA ASN A 114 -7.81 6.56 -17.57
C ASN A 114 -8.30 5.20 -17.04
N THR A 115 -8.05 4.88 -15.77
CA THR A 115 -8.61 3.65 -15.18
C THR A 115 -10.12 3.70 -15.04
N ARG A 116 -10.73 4.88 -14.80
CA ARG A 116 -12.18 5.04 -14.64
C ARG A 116 -12.94 4.88 -15.94
N ASN A 117 -12.31 5.24 -17.04
CA ASN A 117 -12.89 5.19 -18.38
C ASN A 117 -12.42 3.99 -19.21
N HIS A 118 -11.63 3.10 -18.64
CA HIS A 118 -11.07 1.96 -19.35
C HIS A 118 -12.13 0.89 -19.63
N PRO A 119 -12.31 0.44 -20.89
CA PRO A 119 -13.39 -0.47 -21.29
C PRO A 119 -13.32 -1.86 -20.64
N MET A 120 -12.16 -2.27 -20.12
CA MET A 120 -11.98 -3.55 -19.43
C MET A 120 -12.15 -3.48 -17.92
N LEU A 121 -12.35 -2.29 -17.37
CA LEU A 121 -12.50 -2.11 -15.93
C LEU A 121 -13.98 -1.88 -15.55
N ARG A 122 -14.41 -2.55 -14.49
CA ARG A 122 -15.69 -2.31 -13.81
C ARG A 122 -15.56 -1.20 -12.76
N LEU A 123 -14.39 -1.16 -12.11
CA LEU A 123 -14.06 -0.17 -11.08
C LEU A 123 -12.68 0.40 -11.36
N GLY A 124 -12.61 1.70 -11.53
CA GLY A 124 -11.36 2.46 -11.66
C GLY A 124 -10.88 3.03 -10.33
N ALA A 125 -9.72 3.65 -10.37
CA ALA A 125 -9.05 4.24 -9.20
C ALA A 125 -9.84 5.41 -8.59
N SER A 126 -9.94 5.45 -7.27
CA SER A 126 -10.54 6.54 -6.51
C SER A 126 -9.59 7.76 -6.41
N PRO A 127 -10.07 8.93 -5.96
CA PRO A 127 -9.17 10.05 -5.62
C PRO A 127 -8.13 9.69 -4.54
N ARG A 128 -8.45 8.76 -3.62
CA ARG A 128 -7.48 8.22 -2.65
C ARG A 128 -6.30 7.53 -3.33
N ALA A 129 -6.56 6.84 -4.44
CA ALA A 129 -5.50 6.20 -5.23
C ALA A 129 -4.52 7.22 -5.81
N SER A 130 -5.01 8.37 -6.31
CA SER A 130 -4.13 9.46 -6.80
C SER A 130 -3.25 10.01 -5.68
N LEU A 131 -3.81 10.23 -4.49
CA LEU A 131 -3.06 10.66 -3.31
C LEU A 131 -2.04 9.60 -2.87
N ALA A 132 -2.39 8.31 -2.90
CA ALA A 132 -1.48 7.22 -2.57
C ALA A 132 -0.32 7.14 -3.58
N LEU A 133 -0.60 7.26 -4.89
CA LEU A 133 0.44 7.31 -5.92
C LEU A 133 1.40 8.48 -5.69
N LEU A 134 0.88 9.66 -5.43
CA LEU A 134 1.71 10.84 -5.14
C LEU A 134 2.62 10.63 -3.93
N ARG A 135 2.06 10.15 -2.81
CA ARG A 135 2.81 9.90 -1.58
C ARG A 135 3.90 8.84 -1.77
N MET A 136 3.56 7.76 -2.45
CA MET A 136 4.51 6.67 -2.72
C MET A 136 5.59 7.11 -3.71
N ALA A 137 5.27 7.88 -4.75
CA ALA A 137 6.26 8.42 -5.68
C ALA A 137 7.26 9.36 -4.98
N LYS A 138 6.80 10.20 -4.05
CA LYS A 138 7.66 11.03 -3.19
C LYS A 138 8.59 10.17 -2.33
N ALA A 139 8.09 9.10 -1.72
CA ALA A 139 8.91 8.18 -0.96
C ALA A 139 9.94 7.46 -1.84
N MET A 140 9.56 7.05 -3.06
CA MET A 140 10.48 6.45 -4.03
C MET A 140 11.60 7.41 -4.45
N ALA A 141 11.30 8.70 -4.67
CA ALA A 141 12.30 9.71 -4.97
C ALA A 141 13.36 9.80 -3.85
N VAL A 142 12.90 9.87 -2.58
CA VAL A 142 13.79 9.91 -1.40
C VAL A 142 14.63 8.62 -1.30
N MET A 143 14.02 7.45 -1.50
CA MET A 143 14.75 6.17 -1.48
C MET A 143 15.85 6.10 -2.56
N LYS A 144 15.64 6.78 -3.68
CA LYS A 144 16.65 6.94 -4.77
C LYS A 144 17.58 8.13 -4.55
N GLY A 145 17.55 8.77 -3.39
CA GLY A 145 18.43 9.90 -3.03
C GLY A 145 18.08 11.22 -3.72
N ARG A 146 16.84 11.41 -4.16
CA ARG A 146 16.38 12.64 -4.82
C ARG A 146 15.34 13.38 -3.98
N ASP A 147 15.22 14.68 -4.17
CA ASP A 147 14.26 15.57 -3.54
C ASP A 147 13.14 16.03 -4.51
N TYR A 148 13.03 15.37 -5.66
CA TYR A 148 12.00 15.61 -6.67
C TYR A 148 11.49 14.30 -7.28
N VAL A 149 10.21 14.31 -7.69
CA VAL A 149 9.51 13.16 -8.27
C VAL A 149 9.66 13.13 -9.79
N THR A 150 9.86 11.94 -10.34
CA THR A 150 9.91 11.66 -11.78
C THR A 150 8.80 10.67 -12.19
N PRO A 151 8.48 10.56 -13.51
CA PRO A 151 7.53 9.55 -13.98
C PRO A 151 7.90 8.11 -13.61
N GLU A 152 9.22 7.79 -13.57
CA GLU A 152 9.72 6.48 -13.19
C GLU A 152 9.34 6.13 -11.75
N ASP A 153 9.33 7.11 -10.83
CA ASP A 153 8.94 6.85 -9.44
C ASP A 153 7.47 6.43 -9.33
N VAL A 154 6.61 7.02 -10.16
CA VAL A 154 5.20 6.64 -10.24
C VAL A 154 5.05 5.24 -10.84
N MET A 155 5.80 4.94 -11.91
CA MET A 155 5.74 3.65 -12.60
C MET A 155 6.23 2.49 -11.74
N ASP A 156 7.25 2.73 -10.91
CA ASP A 156 7.82 1.70 -10.02
C ASP A 156 6.86 1.21 -8.94
N ILE A 157 5.86 2.03 -8.58
CA ILE A 157 4.92 1.69 -7.48
C ILE A 157 3.45 1.63 -7.94
N TYR A 158 3.22 1.89 -9.19
CA TYR A 158 1.88 2.01 -9.75
C TYR A 158 1.05 0.72 -9.55
N GLN A 159 1.65 -0.45 -9.73
CA GLN A 159 0.97 -1.73 -9.58
C GLN A 159 0.58 -1.97 -8.12
N GLU A 160 1.48 -1.78 -7.18
CA GLU A 160 1.26 -1.99 -5.75
C GLU A 160 0.19 -1.06 -5.19
N VAL A 161 0.10 0.15 -5.74
CA VAL A 161 -0.91 1.13 -5.34
C VAL A 161 -2.26 0.87 -5.98
N LEU A 162 -2.34 0.43 -7.23
CA LEU A 162 -3.60 0.35 -7.96
C LEU A 162 -4.22 -1.05 -8.02
N ALA A 163 -3.44 -2.13 -7.95
CA ALA A 163 -3.96 -3.49 -8.17
C ALA A 163 -5.13 -3.89 -7.28
N HIS A 164 -5.13 -3.46 -6.01
CA HIS A 164 -6.23 -3.76 -5.08
C HIS A 164 -7.43 -2.81 -5.22
N ARG A 165 -7.28 -1.70 -5.95
CA ARG A 165 -8.29 -0.64 -6.12
C ARG A 165 -9.07 -0.76 -7.42
N ILE A 166 -8.47 -1.32 -8.46
CA ILE A 166 -9.13 -1.50 -9.76
C ILE A 166 -9.73 -2.90 -9.88
N LYS A 167 -10.82 -3.04 -10.62
CA LYS A 167 -11.46 -4.34 -10.82
C LYS A 167 -11.80 -4.54 -12.30
N LEU A 168 -11.41 -5.69 -12.81
CA LEU A 168 -11.76 -6.11 -14.16
C LEU A 168 -13.27 -6.35 -14.30
N ASN A 169 -13.82 -6.04 -15.45
CA ASN A 169 -15.19 -6.39 -15.80
C ASN A 169 -15.27 -7.87 -16.27
N MET A 170 -16.50 -8.34 -16.51
CA MET A 170 -16.74 -9.73 -16.92
C MET A 170 -16.06 -10.07 -18.25
N GLN A 171 -16.01 -9.12 -19.19
CA GLN A 171 -15.39 -9.32 -20.50
C GLN A 171 -13.87 -9.53 -20.36
N ALA A 172 -13.20 -8.70 -19.56
CA ALA A 172 -11.76 -8.83 -19.33
C ALA A 172 -11.42 -10.17 -18.67
N LYS A 173 -12.22 -10.58 -17.65
CA LYS A 173 -12.04 -11.88 -16.99
C LYS A 173 -12.24 -13.06 -17.95
N ALA A 174 -13.22 -12.96 -18.86
CA ALA A 174 -13.47 -14.00 -19.87
C ALA A 174 -12.33 -14.11 -20.91
N GLN A 175 -11.54 -13.06 -21.09
CA GLN A 175 -10.36 -13.03 -21.95
C GLN A 175 -9.07 -13.50 -21.24
N GLY A 176 -9.17 -13.86 -19.95
CA GLY A 176 -8.02 -14.35 -19.17
C GLY A 176 -7.07 -13.27 -18.65
N LEU A 177 -7.56 -12.02 -18.60
CA LEU A 177 -6.83 -10.89 -18.01
C LEU A 177 -6.92 -10.90 -16.48
#